data_695f2d8ee399baa73eea465a8ca4f9a2
#
_entry.id   695f2d8ee399baa73eea465a8ca4f9a2
#
_cell.length_a   1.000
_cell.length_b   1.000
_cell.length_c   1.000
_cell.angle_alpha   90.00
_cell.angle_beta   90.00
_cell.angle_gamma   90.00
#
_symmetry.space_group_name_H-M   'P 1'
#
loop_
_entity.id
_entity.type
_entity.pdbx_description
1 polymer ?
#
loop_
_entity_poly.entity_id
_entity_poly.type
_entity_poly.pdbx_seq_one_letter_code
_entity_poly.pdbx_strand_id
1 'polypeptide(L)'
;MPEPLDLWIGKDEVEGVPSQPRQDVKPPPHWRLEAVVATERPRSLTVAADGRTAAFVQDRDTSDVWLLELGAGAPSRLTTGRDPAPYWEDTEPRISPGGALVAYADQGSVWVVAAAGGPPRKLAEAGSPVWLGDDRLVVSVERDDTSRLAVLDVADPWPRPLCGSKPQATGVPGEPGIERYGDESEAAVSPDGTAVAFAFTPRHDLLRTEIRVADVASGAVRTLTGTPGLADKGPAWSPDGATIAFSSERSGWYELHLVGADGTGERQLTQAGADFTAAEWHRGGGRLVAVRCRRNRFDLVTVDAATGEVTVVAEGGSWSSPHWTEDGAVVATYEDAATPSQIRLVRPGERPETLHAPTPLAVRSAPHVRPEDVTFTSFDGLEIPAFLFRPAGASPARRVPAVVYPHGGPTSYYGDEWDGHAQYFLDKGYAWLAVNFRGSTGYGRDYERRNHGDWGVGDTKDCLAAAAYLRTLDWVDGRRLGIFGASYGSYLALLAVTDDPEHRFRCAVAKYGDCDILTSWAQGDREGVQDMGRMMAHPSRDPTAYTAGSPVHRLGNVQVPLLIAHGELDLRVSPKQSEELVQELRRIGGKAFEYVTYPTEAHGFLRGGLELHFYRRLERFLDWYLM
;
A
#
# COMPACT_ATOMS: atom_id res chain seq x y z
N MET A 1 -24.11 21.71 10.55
CA MET A 1 -23.29 22.63 9.74
C MET A 1 -21.87 22.11 9.91
N PRO A 2 -21.10 21.89 8.87
CA PRO A 2 -19.69 21.57 9.07
C PRO A 2 -19.05 22.74 9.82
N GLU A 3 -18.26 22.43 10.84
CA GLU A 3 -17.47 23.44 11.55
C GLU A 3 -16.55 24.15 10.54
N PRO A 4 -16.23 25.44 10.76
CA PRO A 4 -15.35 26.16 9.85
C PRO A 4 -14.01 25.42 9.74
N LEU A 5 -13.56 25.13 8.53
CA LEU A 5 -12.28 24.47 8.21
C LEU A 5 -11.06 25.09 8.91
N ASP A 6 -11.14 26.38 9.24
CA ASP A 6 -10.07 27.14 9.91
C ASP A 6 -9.71 26.61 11.31
N LEU A 7 -10.61 25.82 11.96
CA LEU A 7 -10.33 25.19 13.25
C LEU A 7 -9.49 23.89 13.14
N TRP A 8 -9.29 23.37 11.93
CA TRP A 8 -8.65 22.08 11.67
C TRP A 8 -7.27 22.23 10.98
N ILE A 9 -6.85 23.48 10.75
CA ILE A 9 -5.54 23.79 10.17
C ILE A 9 -4.65 24.28 11.30
N GLY A 10 -3.47 23.65 11.45
CA GLY A 10 -2.49 24.04 12.44
C GLY A 10 -1.65 25.23 11.96
N LYS A 11 -0.45 24.97 11.46
CA LYS A 11 0.38 26.00 10.84
C LYS A 11 -0.09 26.30 9.42
N ASP A 12 -0.13 27.57 9.07
CA ASP A 12 -0.38 28.04 7.69
C ASP A 12 0.57 29.22 7.42
N GLU A 13 1.77 28.91 7.02
CA GLU A 13 2.89 29.84 6.90
C GLU A 13 3.30 29.97 5.45
N VAL A 14 3.57 31.20 5.02
CA VAL A 14 4.07 31.52 3.67
C VAL A 14 5.29 32.42 3.80
N GLU A 15 6.42 32.03 3.24
CA GLU A 15 7.66 32.79 3.30
C GLU A 15 8.34 32.88 1.93
N GLY A 16 8.88 34.06 1.60
CA GLY A 16 9.62 34.29 0.35
C GLY A 16 8.79 34.20 -0.93
N VAL A 17 7.52 33.90 -0.85
CA VAL A 17 6.62 33.83 -2.01
C VAL A 17 6.19 35.25 -2.39
N PRO A 18 6.31 35.64 -3.67
CA PRO A 18 5.91 36.98 -4.11
C PRO A 18 4.45 37.28 -3.76
N SER A 19 4.20 38.44 -3.13
CA SER A 19 2.86 38.90 -2.73
C SER A 19 2.06 39.46 -3.90
N GLN A 20 1.98 38.73 -5.02
CA GLN A 20 1.07 39.12 -6.11
C GLN A 20 -0.34 38.56 -5.83
N PRO A 21 -1.41 39.28 -6.25
CA PRO A 21 -2.75 38.71 -6.16
C PRO A 21 -2.76 37.40 -6.96
N ARG A 22 -2.99 36.28 -6.27
CA ARG A 22 -3.10 34.97 -6.91
C ARG A 22 -4.25 35.06 -7.93
N GLN A 23 -3.97 34.67 -9.16
CA GLN A 23 -5.01 34.61 -10.19
C GLN A 23 -6.14 33.69 -9.72
N ASP A 24 -7.38 34.04 -10.08
CA ASP A 24 -8.51 33.15 -9.85
C ASP A 24 -8.23 31.81 -10.53
N VAL A 25 -8.06 30.77 -9.71
CA VAL A 25 -7.82 29.43 -10.20
C VAL A 25 -9.07 28.95 -10.94
N LYS A 26 -8.93 28.70 -12.25
CA LYS A 26 -10.03 28.16 -13.03
C LYS A 26 -10.10 26.65 -12.78
N PRO A 27 -11.24 26.14 -12.28
CA PRO A 27 -11.41 24.71 -12.15
C PRO A 27 -11.34 24.02 -13.53
N PRO A 28 -11.01 22.74 -13.59
CA PRO A 28 -11.06 21.97 -14.82
C PRO A 28 -12.51 21.87 -15.34
N PRO A 29 -12.71 21.64 -16.66
CA PRO A 29 -14.03 21.68 -17.26
C PRO A 29 -15.00 20.60 -16.76
N HIS A 30 -14.51 19.40 -16.43
CA HIS A 30 -15.37 18.25 -16.14
C HIS A 30 -15.23 17.75 -14.70
N TRP A 31 -14.03 17.80 -14.12
CA TRP A 31 -13.74 17.27 -12.79
C TRP A 31 -13.99 18.29 -11.69
N ARG A 32 -14.34 17.80 -10.48
CA ARG A 32 -14.47 18.58 -9.26
C ARG A 32 -13.75 17.85 -8.14
N LEU A 33 -12.89 18.53 -7.40
CA LEU A 33 -12.17 17.94 -6.25
C LEU A 33 -13.13 17.37 -5.21
N GLU A 34 -14.27 18.06 -4.97
CA GLU A 34 -15.29 17.60 -4.05
C GLU A 34 -15.87 16.24 -4.45
N ALA A 35 -16.01 15.97 -5.74
CA ALA A 35 -16.49 14.68 -6.22
C ALA A 35 -15.40 13.59 -6.14
N VAL A 36 -14.13 13.96 -6.37
CA VAL A 36 -12.99 13.05 -6.19
C VAL A 36 -12.90 12.60 -4.74
N VAL A 37 -12.84 13.55 -3.81
CA VAL A 37 -12.75 13.28 -2.37
C VAL A 37 -13.98 12.57 -1.83
N ALA A 38 -15.16 12.77 -2.44
CA ALA A 38 -16.40 12.08 -2.06
C ALA A 38 -16.53 10.67 -2.66
N THR A 39 -15.53 10.19 -3.43
CA THR A 39 -15.60 8.86 -4.03
C THR A 39 -15.30 7.80 -2.98
N GLU A 40 -16.28 6.93 -2.77
CA GLU A 40 -16.17 5.80 -1.87
C GLU A 40 -15.42 4.65 -2.56
N ARG A 41 -14.61 3.92 -1.79
CA ARG A 41 -13.78 2.82 -2.30
C ARG A 41 -14.04 1.54 -1.51
N PRO A 42 -14.67 0.52 -2.11
CA PRO A 42 -14.71 -0.82 -1.50
C PRO A 42 -13.32 -1.46 -1.57
N ARG A 43 -12.86 -2.02 -0.46
CA ARG A 43 -11.58 -2.74 -0.32
C ARG A 43 -11.64 -3.85 0.71
N SER A 44 -10.58 -4.63 0.83
CA SER A 44 -10.45 -5.69 1.84
C SER A 44 -11.65 -6.65 1.81
N LEU A 45 -11.99 -7.10 0.61
CA LEU A 45 -13.10 -8.04 0.41
C LEU A 45 -12.75 -9.40 1.00
N THR A 46 -13.68 -10.01 1.71
CA THR A 46 -13.61 -11.41 2.15
C THR A 46 -14.95 -12.10 1.91
N VAL A 47 -14.94 -13.42 1.81
CA VAL A 47 -16.16 -14.21 1.57
C VAL A 47 -16.34 -15.24 2.67
N ALA A 48 -17.58 -15.40 3.15
CA ALA A 48 -17.94 -16.41 4.12
C ALA A 48 -17.63 -17.83 3.62
N ALA A 49 -17.47 -18.76 4.55
CA ALA A 49 -17.19 -20.16 4.21
C ALA A 49 -18.25 -20.81 3.32
N ASP A 50 -19.49 -20.32 3.29
CA ASP A 50 -20.53 -20.79 2.38
C ASP A 50 -20.40 -20.26 0.94
N GLY A 51 -19.61 -19.18 0.71
CA GLY A 51 -19.43 -18.55 -0.60
C GLY A 51 -20.62 -17.72 -1.08
N ARG A 52 -21.51 -17.32 -0.19
CA ARG A 52 -22.72 -16.56 -0.51
C ARG A 52 -22.73 -15.15 0.01
N THR A 53 -21.99 -14.90 1.08
CA THR A 53 -21.93 -13.59 1.72
C THR A 53 -20.49 -13.06 1.70
N ALA A 54 -20.32 -11.83 1.24
CA ALA A 54 -19.05 -11.11 1.30
C ALA A 54 -19.11 -10.02 2.37
N ALA A 55 -17.98 -9.77 3.03
CA ALA A 55 -17.76 -8.59 3.85
C ALA A 55 -16.65 -7.76 3.22
N PHE A 56 -16.73 -6.44 3.34
CA PHE A 56 -15.73 -5.53 2.82
C PHE A 56 -15.70 -4.22 3.62
N VAL A 57 -14.63 -3.47 3.50
CA VAL A 57 -14.54 -2.10 4.01
C VAL A 57 -14.89 -1.14 2.89
N GLN A 58 -15.70 -0.13 3.19
CA GLN A 58 -15.95 0.98 2.29
C GLN A 58 -15.44 2.26 2.91
N ASP A 59 -14.42 2.84 2.29
CA ASP A 59 -13.75 4.05 2.74
C ASP A 59 -14.36 5.30 2.13
N ARG A 60 -14.49 6.30 2.98
CA ARG A 60 -14.76 7.70 2.67
C ARG A 60 -14.27 8.55 3.84
N ASP A 61 -15.16 9.35 4.47
CA ASP A 61 -14.88 10.02 5.76
C ASP A 61 -14.84 9.03 6.94
N THR A 62 -15.21 7.78 6.68
CA THR A 62 -15.18 6.65 7.63
C THR A 62 -14.77 5.38 6.90
N SER A 63 -14.16 4.43 7.62
CA SER A 63 -13.80 3.09 7.11
C SER A 63 -14.75 2.05 7.70
N ASP A 64 -15.98 1.98 7.18
CA ASP A 64 -17.00 1.11 7.74
C ASP A 64 -17.06 -0.27 7.08
N VAL A 65 -17.43 -1.28 7.87
CA VAL A 65 -17.66 -2.65 7.41
C VAL A 65 -19.05 -2.77 6.80
N TRP A 66 -19.11 -3.41 5.64
CA TRP A 66 -20.33 -3.69 4.89
C TRP A 66 -20.46 -5.18 4.59
N LEU A 67 -21.70 -5.64 4.41
CA LEU A 67 -22.01 -6.98 3.94
C LEU A 67 -22.70 -6.90 2.57
N LEU A 68 -22.40 -7.88 1.72
CA LEU A 68 -22.99 -8.07 0.40
C LEU A 68 -23.39 -9.53 0.22
N GLU A 69 -24.69 -9.79 0.01
CA GLU A 69 -25.16 -11.11 -0.41
C GLU A 69 -24.87 -11.28 -1.91
N LEU A 70 -24.04 -12.27 -2.24
CA LEU A 70 -23.64 -12.54 -3.62
C LEU A 70 -24.84 -13.14 -4.40
N GLY A 71 -25.35 -12.37 -5.35
CA GLY A 71 -26.50 -12.76 -6.18
C GLY A 71 -27.87 -12.17 -5.81
N ALA A 72 -27.98 -11.42 -4.71
CA ALA A 72 -29.24 -10.80 -4.34
C ALA A 72 -29.04 -9.54 -3.47
N GLY A 73 -29.19 -8.37 -4.04
CA GLY A 73 -29.44 -7.17 -3.26
C GLY A 73 -28.31 -6.14 -3.22
N ALA A 74 -28.62 -4.99 -2.62
CA ALA A 74 -27.66 -3.92 -2.34
C ALA A 74 -26.86 -4.25 -1.07
N PRO A 75 -25.59 -3.80 -0.98
CA PRO A 75 -24.82 -3.98 0.26
C PRO A 75 -25.47 -3.29 1.44
N SER A 76 -25.31 -3.88 2.62
CA SER A 76 -25.79 -3.35 3.88
C SER A 76 -24.62 -2.92 4.77
N ARG A 77 -24.72 -1.73 5.36
CA ARG A 77 -23.70 -1.18 6.27
C ARG A 77 -23.85 -1.86 7.63
N LEU A 78 -22.75 -2.47 8.10
CA LEU A 78 -22.73 -3.20 9.37
C LEU A 78 -22.20 -2.35 10.54
N THR A 79 -21.20 -1.50 10.30
CA THR A 79 -20.69 -0.57 11.31
C THR A 79 -20.93 0.89 10.89
N THR A 80 -20.81 1.84 11.83
CA THR A 80 -21.00 3.25 11.56
C THR A 80 -20.01 4.10 12.34
N GLY A 81 -19.41 5.09 11.66
CA GLY A 81 -18.60 6.12 12.31
C GLY A 81 -17.22 5.66 12.76
N ARG A 82 -16.69 4.59 12.16
CA ARG A 82 -15.27 4.24 12.35
C ARG A 82 -14.40 5.33 11.73
N ASP A 83 -13.31 5.69 12.42
CA ASP A 83 -12.35 6.63 11.84
C ASP A 83 -11.78 6.10 10.51
N PRO A 84 -11.46 6.99 9.57
CA PRO A 84 -10.85 6.57 8.33
C PRO A 84 -9.47 5.94 8.62
N ALA A 85 -9.22 4.77 8.03
CA ALA A 85 -7.97 4.04 8.15
C ALA A 85 -7.20 4.08 6.83
N PRO A 86 -5.86 4.21 6.86
CA PRO A 86 -5.04 4.09 5.67
C PRO A 86 -5.23 2.72 5.01
N TYR A 87 -5.08 2.67 3.68
CA TYR A 87 -5.30 1.43 2.90
C TYR A 87 -4.29 0.31 3.23
N TRP A 88 -3.15 0.65 3.84
CA TRP A 88 -2.14 -0.32 4.28
C TRP A 88 -2.39 -0.91 5.67
N GLU A 89 -3.33 -0.37 6.44
CA GLU A 89 -3.73 -0.98 7.70
C GLU A 89 -4.62 -2.20 7.44
N ASP A 90 -4.28 -3.31 8.11
CA ASP A 90 -5.09 -4.52 8.06
C ASP A 90 -6.41 -4.29 8.79
N THR A 91 -7.42 -3.97 8.01
CA THR A 91 -8.80 -3.79 8.48
C THR A 91 -9.72 -4.84 7.86
N GLU A 92 -9.17 -5.92 7.31
CA GLU A 92 -9.97 -6.95 6.63
C GLU A 92 -11.05 -7.52 7.55
N PRO A 93 -12.33 -7.35 7.21
CA PRO A 93 -13.41 -7.97 7.97
C PRO A 93 -13.42 -9.47 7.69
N ARG A 94 -13.59 -10.30 8.71
CA ARG A 94 -13.62 -11.75 8.60
C ARG A 94 -14.95 -12.28 9.11
N ILE A 95 -15.72 -12.92 8.23
CA ILE A 95 -16.97 -13.57 8.62
C ILE A 95 -16.65 -14.90 9.30
N SER A 96 -17.29 -15.21 10.45
CA SER A 96 -17.11 -16.49 11.13
C SER A 96 -17.57 -17.65 10.23
N PRO A 97 -17.02 -18.87 10.38
CA PRO A 97 -17.41 -20.02 9.57
C PRO A 97 -18.91 -20.29 9.55
N GLY A 98 -19.61 -20.13 10.67
CA GLY A 98 -21.05 -20.23 10.79
C GLY A 98 -21.84 -19.01 10.32
N GLY A 99 -21.18 -17.94 9.86
CA GLY A 99 -21.81 -16.73 9.29
C GLY A 99 -22.45 -15.78 10.30
N ALA A 100 -22.36 -16.05 11.60
CA ALA A 100 -23.09 -15.29 12.62
C ALA A 100 -22.39 -14.00 13.05
N LEU A 101 -21.07 -13.96 12.99
CA LEU A 101 -20.24 -12.88 13.48
C LEU A 101 -19.30 -12.36 12.38
N VAL A 102 -18.93 -11.10 12.46
CA VAL A 102 -17.86 -10.48 11.68
C VAL A 102 -16.83 -9.91 12.62
N ALA A 103 -15.59 -10.37 12.53
CA ALA A 103 -14.43 -9.80 13.23
C ALA A 103 -13.71 -8.80 12.32
N TYR A 104 -13.15 -7.73 12.89
CA TYR A 104 -12.36 -6.75 12.17
C TYR A 104 -11.37 -6.04 13.10
N ALA A 105 -10.31 -5.50 12.54
CA ALA A 105 -9.37 -4.63 13.27
C ALA A 105 -9.76 -3.17 13.10
N ASP A 106 -9.55 -2.37 14.14
CA ASP A 106 -9.79 -0.93 14.15
C ASP A 106 -8.99 -0.26 15.26
N GLN A 107 -8.14 0.70 14.89
CA GLN A 107 -7.28 1.45 15.81
C GLN A 107 -6.52 0.55 16.81
N GLY A 108 -5.79 -0.44 16.28
CA GLY A 108 -5.00 -1.37 17.10
C GLY A 108 -5.82 -2.28 18.00
N SER A 109 -7.11 -2.45 17.72
CA SER A 109 -8.01 -3.32 18.50
C SER A 109 -8.82 -4.23 17.59
N VAL A 110 -9.08 -5.45 18.06
CA VAL A 110 -9.99 -6.39 17.41
C VAL A 110 -11.41 -6.23 17.97
N TRP A 111 -12.36 -6.15 17.06
CA TRP A 111 -13.78 -5.99 17.33
C TRP A 111 -14.57 -7.13 16.69
N VAL A 112 -15.73 -7.40 17.25
CA VAL A 112 -16.73 -8.28 16.62
C VAL A 112 -18.09 -7.60 16.59
N VAL A 113 -18.86 -7.91 15.54
CA VAL A 113 -20.25 -7.48 15.39
C VAL A 113 -21.07 -8.64 14.84
N ALA A 114 -22.36 -8.74 15.22
CA ALA A 114 -23.24 -9.75 14.65
C ALA A 114 -23.51 -9.43 13.16
N ALA A 115 -23.48 -10.43 12.29
CA ALA A 115 -23.80 -10.27 10.87
C ALA A 115 -25.24 -9.76 10.63
N ALA A 116 -26.14 -10.05 11.57
CA ALA A 116 -27.51 -9.52 11.58
C ALA A 116 -27.59 -8.04 12.02
N GLY A 117 -26.47 -7.41 12.36
CA GLY A 117 -26.39 -6.03 12.86
C GLY A 117 -26.43 -5.96 14.38
N GLY A 118 -26.21 -4.76 14.90
CA GLY A 118 -26.14 -4.47 16.33
C GLY A 118 -24.87 -3.70 16.71
N PRO A 119 -24.66 -3.37 17.98
CA PRO A 119 -23.49 -2.64 18.41
C PRO A 119 -22.23 -3.52 18.32
N PRO A 120 -21.12 -3.01 17.76
CA PRO A 120 -19.84 -3.69 17.80
C PRO A 120 -19.33 -3.84 19.24
N ARG A 121 -18.60 -4.92 19.51
CA ARG A 121 -17.97 -5.18 20.79
C ARG A 121 -16.45 -5.30 20.61
N LYS A 122 -15.69 -4.46 21.32
CA LYS A 122 -14.24 -4.58 21.43
C LYS A 122 -13.89 -5.86 22.18
N LEU A 123 -12.93 -6.63 21.62
CA LEU A 123 -12.40 -7.84 22.26
C LEU A 123 -11.09 -7.54 22.97
N ALA A 124 -10.06 -7.12 22.25
CA ALA A 124 -8.72 -6.93 22.80
C ALA A 124 -7.93 -5.88 21.99
N GLU A 125 -6.86 -5.37 22.56
CA GLU A 125 -5.80 -4.68 21.82
C GLU A 125 -4.99 -5.71 21.06
N ALA A 126 -5.24 -5.80 19.76
CA ALA A 126 -4.69 -6.80 18.85
C ALA A 126 -5.04 -6.41 17.40
N GLY A 127 -4.40 -7.08 16.43
CA GLY A 127 -4.65 -6.89 14.99
C GLY A 127 -4.96 -8.20 14.26
N SER A 128 -5.16 -8.10 12.95
CA SER A 128 -5.21 -9.19 11.96
C SER A 128 -6.03 -10.42 12.40
N PRO A 129 -7.34 -10.27 12.72
CA PRO A 129 -8.15 -11.38 13.22
C PRO A 129 -8.41 -12.43 12.14
N VAL A 130 -8.20 -13.71 12.45
CA VAL A 130 -8.55 -14.87 11.64
C VAL A 130 -9.35 -15.87 12.48
N TRP A 131 -10.50 -16.32 11.98
CA TRP A 131 -11.36 -17.23 12.74
C TRP A 131 -10.74 -18.61 12.95
N LEU A 132 -10.78 -19.06 14.20
CA LEU A 132 -10.45 -20.42 14.63
C LEU A 132 -11.72 -21.11 15.15
N GLY A 133 -12.59 -21.54 14.22
CA GLY A 133 -13.97 -21.91 14.52
C GLY A 133 -14.88 -20.69 14.67
N ASP A 134 -16.06 -20.84 15.29
CA ASP A 134 -17.05 -19.77 15.42
C ASP A 134 -16.90 -18.91 16.70
N ASP A 135 -16.07 -19.37 17.63
CA ASP A 135 -15.96 -18.83 18.99
C ASP A 135 -14.56 -18.33 19.35
N ARG A 136 -13.56 -18.57 18.50
CA ARG A 136 -12.17 -18.17 18.73
C ARG A 136 -11.57 -17.47 17.50
N LEU A 137 -10.57 -16.67 17.77
CA LEU A 137 -9.77 -15.97 16.75
C LEU A 137 -8.28 -16.23 16.97
N VAL A 138 -7.51 -16.28 15.91
CA VAL A 138 -6.07 -16.03 15.93
C VAL A 138 -5.90 -14.55 15.65
N VAL A 139 -5.11 -13.85 16.46
CA VAL A 139 -4.87 -12.40 16.38
C VAL A 139 -3.39 -12.10 16.51
N SER A 140 -2.93 -10.97 15.98
CA SER A 140 -1.59 -10.47 16.22
C SER A 140 -1.57 -9.56 17.45
N VAL A 141 -0.60 -9.72 18.32
CA VAL A 141 -0.40 -8.92 19.53
C VAL A 141 1.03 -8.42 19.57
N GLU A 142 1.18 -7.10 19.75
CA GLU A 142 2.51 -6.50 19.93
C GLU A 142 3.06 -6.84 21.31
N ARG A 143 4.25 -7.41 21.35
CA ARG A 143 4.94 -7.76 22.59
C ARG A 143 6.45 -7.71 22.42
N ASP A 144 7.15 -7.02 23.33
CA ASP A 144 8.62 -6.96 23.36
C ASP A 144 9.22 -6.57 21.99
N ASP A 145 8.67 -5.54 21.33
CA ASP A 145 9.04 -5.06 20.00
C ASP A 145 8.86 -6.10 18.87
N THR A 146 8.04 -7.12 19.07
CA THR A 146 7.71 -8.11 18.05
C THR A 146 6.20 -8.30 17.96
N SER A 147 5.71 -8.61 16.74
CA SER A 147 4.36 -9.10 16.53
C SER A 147 4.27 -10.58 16.84
N ARG A 148 3.28 -11.01 17.66
CA ARG A 148 3.09 -12.40 18.08
C ARG A 148 1.67 -12.85 17.83
N LEU A 149 1.50 -14.06 17.37
CA LEU A 149 0.19 -14.66 17.23
C LEU A 149 -0.33 -15.19 18.57
N ALA A 150 -1.60 -14.91 18.83
CA ALA A 150 -2.31 -15.35 20.02
C ALA A 150 -3.69 -15.89 19.65
N VAL A 151 -4.20 -16.81 20.47
CA VAL A 151 -5.59 -17.28 20.39
C VAL A 151 -6.44 -16.44 21.35
N LEU A 152 -7.56 -15.93 20.84
CA LEU A 152 -8.52 -15.10 21.55
C LEU A 152 -9.88 -15.79 21.53
N ASP A 153 -10.46 -16.05 22.69
CA ASP A 153 -11.82 -16.55 22.82
C ASP A 153 -12.80 -15.37 22.78
N VAL A 154 -13.85 -15.46 21.97
CA VAL A 154 -14.85 -14.39 21.86
C VAL A 154 -15.60 -14.14 23.16
N ALA A 155 -15.84 -15.19 23.97
CA ALA A 155 -16.54 -15.09 25.25
C ALA A 155 -15.63 -14.61 26.40
N ASP A 156 -14.33 -14.99 26.37
CA ASP A 156 -13.30 -14.61 27.33
C ASP A 156 -12.11 -13.99 26.58
N PRO A 157 -12.19 -12.71 26.21
CA PRO A 157 -11.29 -12.10 25.24
C PRO A 157 -9.90 -11.76 25.83
N TRP A 158 -9.22 -12.73 26.38
CA TRP A 158 -7.85 -12.63 26.84
C TRP A 158 -6.90 -13.34 25.88
N PRO A 159 -6.00 -12.61 25.17
CA PRO A 159 -5.10 -13.23 24.21
C PRO A 159 -4.13 -14.21 24.88
N ARG A 160 -4.12 -15.46 24.43
CA ARG A 160 -3.20 -16.51 24.88
C ARG A 160 -2.20 -16.79 23.76
N PRO A 161 -0.87 -16.72 24.01
CA PRO A 161 0.12 -16.97 22.97
C PRO A 161 -0.14 -18.30 22.24
N LEU A 162 -0.20 -18.24 20.91
CA LEU A 162 -0.34 -19.43 20.06
C LEU A 162 0.91 -20.31 20.16
N CYS A 163 2.09 -19.70 20.09
CA CYS A 163 3.37 -20.38 20.20
C CYS A 163 3.84 -20.33 21.66
N GLY A 164 4.19 -21.47 22.22
CA GLY A 164 4.64 -21.57 23.63
C GLY A 164 5.81 -20.62 23.95
N SER A 165 5.80 -19.99 25.11
CA SER A 165 6.75 -18.95 25.53
C SER A 165 8.18 -19.45 25.83
N LYS A 166 8.45 -20.77 25.82
CA LYS A 166 9.78 -21.35 26.06
C LYS A 166 10.41 -21.83 24.76
N PRO A 167 11.72 -21.59 24.52
CA PRO A 167 12.44 -22.25 23.43
C PRO A 167 12.28 -23.78 23.60
N GLN A 168 11.64 -24.45 22.65
CA GLN A 168 11.72 -25.89 22.58
C GLN A 168 13.14 -26.22 22.12
N ALA A 169 13.94 -26.80 23.00
CA ALA A 169 15.12 -27.50 22.57
C ALA A 169 14.65 -28.64 21.65
N THR A 170 15.25 -28.79 20.49
CA THR A 170 14.95 -29.90 19.56
C THR A 170 15.27 -31.27 20.20
N GLY A 171 15.88 -31.28 21.40
CA GLY A 171 16.29 -32.49 22.09
C GLY A 171 17.50 -33.20 21.46
N VAL A 172 17.96 -32.71 20.31
CA VAL A 172 19.13 -33.24 19.60
C VAL A 172 20.34 -32.35 19.94
N PRO A 173 21.40 -32.90 20.57
CA PRO A 173 22.60 -32.15 20.86
C PRO A 173 23.25 -31.62 19.56
N GLY A 174 23.39 -30.30 19.44
CA GLY A 174 24.03 -29.66 18.29
C GLY A 174 23.08 -29.11 17.20
N GLU A 175 21.77 -29.36 17.29
CA GLU A 175 20.82 -28.68 16.43
C GLU A 175 20.46 -27.28 17.00
N PRO A 176 20.47 -26.22 16.21
CA PRO A 176 19.99 -24.92 16.64
C PRO A 176 18.50 -25.02 16.98
N GLY A 177 18.12 -24.57 18.18
CA GLY A 177 16.70 -24.46 18.56
C GLY A 177 15.94 -23.58 17.54
N ILE A 178 14.63 -23.82 17.39
CA ILE A 178 13.79 -22.98 16.55
C ILE A 178 13.88 -21.54 17.06
N GLU A 179 14.33 -20.63 16.20
CA GLU A 179 14.38 -19.21 16.52
C GLU A 179 12.98 -18.68 16.80
N ARG A 180 12.86 -17.86 17.83
CA ARG A 180 11.57 -17.31 18.30
C ARG A 180 11.58 -15.79 18.40
N TYR A 181 12.74 -15.16 18.22
CA TYR A 181 12.84 -13.72 18.25
C TYR A 181 12.66 -13.13 16.86
N GLY A 182 11.45 -12.73 16.58
CA GLY A 182 11.04 -12.21 15.27
C GLY A 182 9.55 -11.94 15.24
N ASP A 183 9.03 -11.54 14.09
CA ASP A 183 7.64 -11.19 13.86
C ASP A 183 6.87 -12.37 13.26
N GLU A 184 5.70 -12.66 13.83
CA GLU A 184 4.72 -13.64 13.37
C GLU A 184 3.57 -12.88 12.67
N SER A 185 3.24 -13.25 11.43
CA SER A 185 2.24 -12.56 10.60
C SER A 185 1.52 -13.52 9.66
N GLU A 186 0.54 -13.04 8.92
CA GLU A 186 -0.16 -13.75 7.83
C GLU A 186 -0.69 -15.13 8.28
N ALA A 187 -1.43 -15.17 9.38
CA ALA A 187 -1.97 -16.40 9.93
C ALA A 187 -3.02 -17.04 9.02
N ALA A 188 -2.93 -18.34 8.79
CA ALA A 188 -3.92 -19.15 8.09
C ALA A 188 -4.26 -20.40 8.91
N VAL A 189 -5.54 -20.57 9.24
CA VAL A 189 -6.02 -21.70 10.05
C VAL A 189 -6.26 -22.92 9.16
N SER A 190 -5.84 -24.10 9.63
CA SER A 190 -6.11 -25.37 8.91
C SER A 190 -7.61 -25.66 8.84
N PRO A 191 -8.10 -26.39 7.83
CA PRO A 191 -9.54 -26.68 7.67
C PRO A 191 -10.19 -27.37 8.88
N ASP A 192 -9.44 -28.15 9.63
CA ASP A 192 -9.88 -28.85 10.85
C ASP A 192 -9.71 -28.00 12.13
N GLY A 193 -9.12 -26.80 12.04
CA GLY A 193 -8.90 -25.90 13.16
C GLY A 193 -7.82 -26.38 14.16
N THR A 194 -7.02 -27.37 13.82
CA THR A 194 -6.00 -27.93 14.73
C THR A 194 -4.63 -27.28 14.61
N ALA A 195 -4.36 -26.60 13.48
CA ALA A 195 -3.07 -25.96 13.21
C ALA A 195 -3.23 -24.57 12.59
N VAL A 196 -2.20 -23.74 12.74
CA VAL A 196 -2.09 -22.41 12.11
C VAL A 196 -0.78 -22.34 11.34
N ALA A 197 -0.86 -22.10 10.04
CA ALA A 197 0.30 -21.71 9.25
C ALA A 197 0.49 -20.19 9.33
N PHE A 198 1.73 -19.71 9.34
CA PHE A 198 2.03 -18.30 9.45
C PHE A 198 3.40 -17.96 8.87
N ALA A 199 3.61 -16.71 8.51
CA ALA A 199 4.89 -16.16 8.14
C ALA A 199 5.67 -15.74 9.39
N PHE A 200 6.98 -16.02 9.43
CA PHE A 200 7.86 -15.62 10.52
C PHE A 200 9.10 -14.92 9.97
N THR A 201 9.34 -13.68 10.42
CA THR A 201 10.53 -12.89 10.06
C THR A 201 11.46 -12.77 11.24
N PRO A 202 12.66 -13.41 11.23
CA PRO A 202 13.62 -13.34 12.32
C PRO A 202 14.26 -11.94 12.42
N ARG A 203 14.46 -11.45 13.64
CA ARG A 203 15.03 -10.10 13.88
C ARG A 203 16.47 -9.92 13.40
N HIS A 204 17.24 -10.98 13.29
CA HIS A 204 18.62 -10.91 12.82
C HIS A 204 18.74 -10.92 11.28
N ASP A 205 17.68 -11.30 10.56
CA ASP A 205 17.62 -11.33 9.09
C ASP A 205 16.23 -10.86 8.62
N LEU A 206 16.03 -9.56 8.52
CA LEU A 206 14.76 -8.92 8.14
C LEU A 206 14.39 -9.14 6.67
N LEU A 207 15.32 -9.64 5.84
CA LEU A 207 15.05 -10.05 4.46
C LEU A 207 14.55 -11.48 4.36
N ARG A 208 14.68 -12.27 5.44
CA ARG A 208 14.20 -13.64 5.51
C ARG A 208 12.78 -13.66 6.08
N THR A 209 11.88 -14.32 5.38
CA THR A 209 10.59 -14.74 5.95
C THR A 209 10.40 -16.21 5.65
N GLU A 210 9.91 -16.97 6.59
CA GLU A 210 9.72 -18.42 6.47
C GLU A 210 8.31 -18.83 6.86
N ILE A 211 7.77 -19.87 6.23
CA ILE A 211 6.47 -20.44 6.60
C ILE A 211 6.66 -21.41 7.74
N ARG A 212 5.90 -21.21 8.79
CA ARG A 212 5.83 -22.07 9.99
C ARG A 212 4.43 -22.60 10.20
N VAL A 213 4.32 -23.70 10.93
CA VAL A 213 3.04 -24.25 11.40
C VAL A 213 3.10 -24.44 12.91
N ALA A 214 2.09 -23.92 13.61
CA ALA A 214 1.86 -24.15 15.02
C ALA A 214 0.69 -25.10 15.23
N ASP A 215 0.84 -26.08 16.12
CA ASP A 215 -0.26 -26.88 16.65
C ASP A 215 -1.01 -26.08 17.71
N VAL A 216 -2.32 -25.91 17.54
CA VAL A 216 -3.14 -25.04 18.40
C VAL A 216 -3.24 -25.57 19.84
N ALA A 217 -3.24 -26.88 20.05
CA ALA A 217 -3.42 -27.48 21.38
C ALA A 217 -2.13 -27.46 22.22
N SER A 218 -1.00 -27.76 21.58
CA SER A 218 0.28 -27.88 22.27
C SER A 218 1.16 -26.62 22.20
N GLY A 219 0.92 -25.73 21.23
CA GLY A 219 1.78 -24.60 20.88
C GLY A 219 3.14 -25.03 20.29
N ALA A 220 3.25 -26.28 19.84
CA ALA A 220 4.45 -26.77 19.16
C ALA A 220 4.56 -26.15 17.76
N VAL A 221 5.74 -25.66 17.42
CA VAL A 221 6.01 -24.98 16.14
C VAL A 221 6.95 -25.82 15.29
N ARG A 222 6.65 -25.90 14.01
CA ARG A 222 7.49 -26.52 12.98
C ARG A 222 7.75 -25.52 11.87
N THR A 223 9.01 -25.37 11.46
CA THR A 223 9.39 -24.59 10.27
C THR A 223 9.25 -25.48 9.05
N LEU A 224 8.53 -24.98 8.04
CA LEU A 224 8.33 -25.70 6.77
C LEU A 224 9.30 -25.24 5.70
N THR A 225 9.57 -23.93 5.64
CA THR A 225 10.41 -23.33 4.61
C THR A 225 11.39 -22.34 5.25
N GLY A 226 12.33 -21.84 4.48
CA GLY A 226 13.21 -20.76 4.94
C GLY A 226 14.55 -20.77 4.23
N THR A 227 14.81 -19.70 3.50
CA THR A 227 16.08 -19.46 2.84
C THR A 227 16.66 -18.13 3.33
N PRO A 228 17.92 -18.09 3.82
CA PRO A 228 18.52 -16.84 4.28
C PRO A 228 18.40 -15.70 3.24
N GLY A 229 17.97 -14.52 3.70
CA GLY A 229 17.82 -13.34 2.86
C GLY A 229 16.71 -13.40 1.80
N LEU A 230 15.81 -14.39 1.87
CA LEU A 230 14.67 -14.54 0.94
C LEU A 230 13.35 -14.67 1.72
N ALA A 231 12.28 -14.16 1.12
CA ALA A 231 10.95 -14.16 1.73
C ALA A 231 10.01 -15.21 1.14
N ASP A 232 9.33 -15.94 2.02
CA ASP A 232 8.18 -16.81 1.75
C ASP A 232 6.96 -16.22 2.47
N LYS A 233 5.82 -16.01 1.76
CA LYS A 233 4.67 -15.25 2.25
C LYS A 233 3.33 -15.89 1.87
N GLY A 234 2.25 -15.46 2.54
CA GLY A 234 0.88 -15.78 2.16
C GLY A 234 0.54 -17.26 2.24
N PRO A 235 0.73 -17.96 3.37
CA PRO A 235 0.38 -19.38 3.46
C PRO A 235 -1.12 -19.60 3.32
N ALA A 236 -1.51 -20.59 2.50
CA ALA A 236 -2.89 -20.98 2.26
C ALA A 236 -3.04 -22.50 2.30
N TRP A 237 -3.90 -23.00 3.18
CA TRP A 237 -4.16 -24.44 3.34
C TRP A 237 -5.01 -25.00 2.22
N SER A 238 -4.64 -26.16 1.69
CA SER A 238 -5.54 -26.96 0.86
C SER A 238 -6.75 -27.44 1.66
N PRO A 239 -7.91 -27.66 1.02
CA PRO A 239 -9.14 -28.05 1.73
C PRO A 239 -9.05 -29.37 2.50
N ASP A 240 -8.16 -30.27 2.11
CA ASP A 240 -7.87 -31.53 2.80
C ASP A 240 -6.85 -31.39 3.95
N GLY A 241 -6.29 -30.20 4.14
CA GLY A 241 -5.27 -29.92 5.17
C GLY A 241 -3.91 -30.56 4.92
N ALA A 242 -3.69 -31.16 3.74
CA ALA A 242 -2.46 -31.89 3.46
C ALA A 242 -1.33 -31.02 2.89
N THR A 243 -1.68 -29.89 2.24
CA THR A 243 -0.74 -29.06 1.48
C THR A 243 -0.93 -27.57 1.84
N ILE A 244 0.17 -26.82 1.84
CA ILE A 244 0.16 -25.37 2.00
C ILE A 244 0.73 -24.75 0.71
N ALA A 245 -0.02 -23.82 0.11
CA ALA A 245 0.46 -22.95 -0.94
C ALA A 245 1.05 -21.69 -0.32
N PHE A 246 2.09 -21.13 -0.92
CA PHE A 246 2.72 -19.88 -0.50
C PHE A 246 3.44 -19.21 -1.67
N SER A 247 3.72 -17.92 -1.57
CA SER A 247 4.51 -17.17 -2.54
C SER A 247 5.96 -17.09 -2.07
N SER A 248 6.93 -17.34 -2.95
CA SER A 248 8.36 -17.30 -2.65
C SER A 248 9.14 -16.54 -3.70
N GLU A 249 10.04 -15.66 -3.28
CA GLU A 249 10.88 -14.84 -4.17
C GLU A 249 12.18 -15.54 -4.66
N ARG A 250 12.32 -16.85 -4.42
CA ARG A 250 13.56 -17.60 -4.74
C ARG A 250 13.97 -17.54 -6.20
N SER A 251 13.00 -17.50 -7.12
CA SER A 251 13.23 -17.38 -8.56
C SER A 251 13.59 -15.96 -9.01
N GLY A 252 13.53 -14.96 -8.13
CA GLY A 252 13.60 -13.54 -8.44
C GLY A 252 12.24 -12.87 -8.60
N TRP A 253 11.16 -13.64 -8.48
CA TRP A 253 9.75 -13.22 -8.48
C TRP A 253 9.02 -13.98 -7.39
N TYR A 254 7.94 -13.42 -6.85
CA TYR A 254 7.06 -14.12 -5.92
C TYR A 254 6.20 -15.15 -6.65
N GLU A 255 6.81 -16.27 -7.04
CA GLU A 255 6.11 -17.41 -7.65
C GLU A 255 5.41 -18.26 -6.60
N LEU A 256 4.32 -18.94 -6.99
CA LEU A 256 3.63 -19.88 -6.09
C LEU A 256 4.45 -21.16 -5.90
N HIS A 257 4.50 -21.60 -4.66
CA HIS A 257 5.10 -22.86 -4.21
C HIS A 257 4.06 -23.68 -3.44
N LEU A 258 4.28 -24.98 -3.38
CA LEU A 258 3.53 -25.91 -2.55
C LEU A 258 4.49 -26.65 -1.62
N VAL A 259 4.06 -26.91 -0.38
CA VAL A 259 4.75 -27.78 0.58
C VAL A 259 3.73 -28.62 1.33
N GLY A 260 4.07 -29.88 1.62
CA GLY A 260 3.25 -30.71 2.51
C GLY A 260 3.13 -30.10 3.90
N ALA A 261 1.99 -30.24 4.55
CA ALA A 261 1.76 -29.78 5.91
C ALA A 261 2.77 -30.40 6.92
N ASP A 262 3.38 -31.53 6.57
CA ASP A 262 4.45 -32.19 7.33
C ASP A 262 5.87 -31.65 7.00
N GLY A 263 5.99 -30.71 6.06
CA GLY A 263 7.25 -30.11 5.62
C GLY A 263 7.93 -30.88 4.47
N THR A 264 7.29 -31.89 3.92
CA THR A 264 7.85 -32.67 2.81
C THR A 264 7.31 -32.20 1.45
N GLY A 265 7.96 -32.61 0.35
CA GLY A 265 7.47 -32.41 -1.00
C GLY A 265 7.39 -30.96 -1.47
N GLU A 266 8.21 -30.07 -0.91
CA GLU A 266 8.28 -28.69 -1.38
C GLU A 266 8.61 -28.63 -2.87
N ARG A 267 7.84 -27.84 -3.62
CA ARG A 267 8.07 -27.61 -5.04
C ARG A 267 7.56 -26.24 -5.48
N GLN A 268 8.25 -25.64 -6.44
CA GLN A 268 7.73 -24.48 -7.17
C GLN A 268 6.56 -24.92 -8.05
N LEU A 269 5.45 -24.16 -7.99
CA LEU A 269 4.24 -24.44 -8.75
C LEU A 269 4.20 -23.62 -10.05
N THR A 270 4.48 -22.32 -9.99
CA THR A 270 4.45 -21.43 -11.17
C THR A 270 5.86 -21.00 -11.59
N GLN A 271 6.05 -20.68 -12.89
CA GLN A 271 7.29 -20.17 -13.46
C GLN A 271 6.95 -19.12 -14.54
N ALA A 272 6.22 -18.09 -14.14
CA ALA A 272 5.68 -17.10 -15.07
C ALA A 272 6.57 -15.84 -15.20
N GLY A 273 7.60 -15.68 -14.37
CA GLY A 273 8.37 -14.44 -14.27
C GLY A 273 7.48 -13.28 -13.83
N ALA A 274 6.66 -13.52 -12.83
CA ALA A 274 5.66 -12.58 -12.30
C ALA A 274 5.45 -12.82 -10.81
N ASP A 275 4.94 -11.80 -10.11
CA ASP A 275 4.56 -11.95 -8.71
C ASP A 275 3.13 -12.47 -8.59
N PHE A 276 2.93 -13.44 -7.71
CA PHE A 276 1.62 -13.99 -7.36
C PHE A 276 1.32 -13.68 -5.91
N THR A 277 0.11 -13.15 -5.65
CA THR A 277 -0.36 -12.81 -4.31
C THR A 277 -1.81 -13.28 -4.09
N ALA A 278 -2.27 -13.25 -2.85
CA ALA A 278 -3.65 -13.56 -2.45
C ALA A 278 -4.15 -14.91 -2.99
N ALA A 279 -3.32 -15.96 -2.91
CA ALA A 279 -3.69 -17.30 -3.38
C ALA A 279 -4.73 -17.94 -2.45
N GLU A 280 -5.86 -18.39 -3.01
CA GLU A 280 -6.90 -19.13 -2.30
C GLU A 280 -7.23 -20.43 -3.02
N TRP A 281 -7.29 -21.52 -2.27
CA TRP A 281 -7.68 -22.82 -2.81
C TRP A 281 -9.17 -22.88 -3.15
N HIS A 282 -9.48 -23.45 -4.30
CA HIS A 282 -10.83 -23.86 -4.58
C HIS A 282 -11.29 -24.93 -3.58
N ARG A 283 -12.55 -24.89 -3.13
CA ARG A 283 -13.10 -25.80 -2.11
C ARG A 283 -12.98 -27.27 -2.45
N GLY A 284 -13.04 -27.62 -3.73
CA GLY A 284 -12.82 -28.98 -4.22
C GLY A 284 -11.37 -29.40 -4.32
N GLY A 285 -10.41 -28.56 -3.91
CA GLY A 285 -8.99 -28.76 -4.16
C GLY A 285 -8.63 -28.62 -5.65
N GLY A 286 -7.43 -29.04 -6.01
CA GLY A 286 -6.95 -29.15 -7.39
C GLY A 286 -6.62 -27.86 -8.12
N ARG A 287 -7.09 -26.70 -7.67
CA ARG A 287 -6.77 -25.39 -8.25
C ARG A 287 -6.81 -24.26 -7.23
N LEU A 288 -6.09 -23.20 -7.52
CA LEU A 288 -6.09 -21.95 -6.76
C LEU A 288 -6.62 -20.81 -7.63
N VAL A 289 -7.21 -19.79 -7.01
CA VAL A 289 -7.31 -18.44 -7.59
C VAL A 289 -6.19 -17.61 -6.99
N ALA A 290 -5.63 -16.68 -7.77
CA ALA A 290 -4.59 -15.77 -7.31
C ALA A 290 -4.61 -14.48 -8.14
N VAL A 291 -3.91 -13.46 -7.65
CA VAL A 291 -3.60 -12.25 -8.39
C VAL A 291 -2.17 -12.37 -8.94
N ARG A 292 -2.01 -12.16 -10.25
CA ARG A 292 -0.71 -12.14 -10.92
C ARG A 292 -0.33 -10.71 -11.28
N CYS A 293 0.76 -10.20 -10.70
CA CYS A 293 1.30 -8.89 -11.03
C CYS A 293 2.33 -8.96 -12.16
N ARG A 294 2.14 -8.15 -13.21
CA ARG A 294 3.11 -7.91 -14.28
C ARG A 294 3.19 -6.41 -14.57
N ARG A 295 4.33 -5.80 -14.26
CA ARG A 295 4.56 -4.37 -14.48
C ARG A 295 3.43 -3.51 -13.90
N ASN A 296 3.02 -3.84 -12.66
CA ASN A 296 1.97 -3.17 -11.89
C ASN A 296 0.60 -3.11 -12.60
N ARG A 297 0.29 -4.18 -13.33
CA ARG A 297 -1.05 -4.63 -13.70
C ARG A 297 -1.32 -5.97 -13.04
N PHE A 298 -2.50 -6.09 -12.46
CA PHE A 298 -2.85 -7.21 -11.58
C PHE A 298 -3.98 -8.01 -12.21
N ASP A 299 -3.61 -9.08 -12.90
CA ASP A 299 -4.56 -10.00 -13.53
C ASP A 299 -5.15 -10.98 -12.52
N LEU A 300 -6.43 -11.29 -12.66
CA LEU A 300 -7.06 -12.39 -11.94
C LEU A 300 -6.79 -13.70 -12.69
N VAL A 301 -6.18 -14.67 -11.99
CA VAL A 301 -5.78 -15.94 -12.59
C VAL A 301 -6.26 -17.13 -11.77
N THR A 302 -6.41 -18.30 -12.42
CA THR A 302 -6.45 -19.58 -11.73
C THR A 302 -5.20 -20.38 -12.05
N VAL A 303 -4.76 -21.21 -11.08
CA VAL A 303 -3.58 -22.06 -11.20
C VAL A 303 -3.96 -23.50 -10.89
N ASP A 304 -3.67 -24.41 -11.79
CA ASP A 304 -3.83 -25.85 -11.56
C ASP A 304 -2.76 -26.34 -10.57
N ALA A 305 -3.17 -26.93 -9.46
CA ALA A 305 -2.28 -27.29 -8.37
C ALA A 305 -1.36 -28.49 -8.69
N ALA A 306 -1.71 -29.32 -9.68
CA ALA A 306 -0.89 -30.45 -10.09
C ALA A 306 0.18 -30.04 -11.11
N THR A 307 -0.20 -29.24 -12.10
CA THR A 307 0.63 -28.90 -13.27
C THR A 307 1.30 -27.53 -13.18
N GLY A 308 0.75 -26.59 -12.38
CA GLY A 308 1.16 -25.19 -12.34
C GLY A 308 0.67 -24.36 -13.54
N GLU A 309 -0.23 -24.90 -14.37
CA GLU A 309 -0.81 -24.17 -15.49
C GLU A 309 -1.60 -22.95 -14.99
N VAL A 310 -1.23 -21.77 -15.53
CA VAL A 310 -1.83 -20.48 -15.20
C VAL A 310 -2.84 -20.11 -16.27
N THR A 311 -4.11 -19.99 -15.90
CA THR A 311 -5.19 -19.53 -16.77
C THR A 311 -5.65 -18.14 -16.35
N VAL A 312 -5.64 -17.18 -17.28
CA VAL A 312 -6.16 -15.83 -17.03
C VAL A 312 -7.68 -15.85 -17.00
N VAL A 313 -8.27 -15.42 -15.90
CA VAL A 313 -9.72 -15.31 -15.70
C VAL A 313 -10.21 -13.92 -16.07
N ALA A 314 -9.48 -12.89 -15.67
CA ALA A 314 -9.72 -11.51 -16.09
C ALA A 314 -8.39 -10.75 -16.16
N GLU A 315 -8.22 -9.98 -17.23
CA GLU A 315 -6.97 -9.29 -17.55
C GLU A 315 -7.12 -7.77 -17.44
N GLY A 316 -6.01 -7.10 -17.06
CA GLY A 316 -5.88 -5.65 -17.05
C GLY A 316 -6.46 -4.98 -15.80
N GLY A 317 -6.01 -3.73 -15.57
CA GLY A 317 -6.31 -2.99 -14.34
C GLY A 317 -5.64 -3.60 -13.11
N SER A 318 -6.29 -3.41 -11.98
CA SER A 318 -5.86 -3.91 -10.68
C SER A 318 -6.97 -4.75 -10.04
N TRP A 319 -6.81 -6.07 -10.07
CA TRP A 319 -7.65 -7.02 -9.33
C TRP A 319 -7.04 -7.28 -7.96
N SER A 320 -7.86 -7.37 -6.92
CA SER A 320 -7.40 -7.69 -5.57
C SER A 320 -8.46 -8.45 -4.76
N SER A 321 -8.05 -9.08 -3.66
CA SER A 321 -8.89 -9.85 -2.74
C SER A 321 -9.81 -10.85 -3.48
N PRO A 322 -9.27 -11.78 -4.29
CA PRO A 322 -10.08 -12.76 -5.01
C PRO A 322 -10.56 -13.87 -4.08
N HIS A 323 -11.84 -14.21 -4.15
CA HIS A 323 -12.45 -15.31 -3.39
C HIS A 323 -13.37 -16.15 -4.25
N TRP A 324 -13.42 -17.46 -3.97
CA TRP A 324 -14.35 -18.38 -4.59
C TRP A 324 -15.76 -18.20 -4.04
N THR A 325 -16.74 -18.19 -4.94
CA THR A 325 -18.15 -18.26 -4.59
C THR A 325 -18.62 -19.73 -4.51
N GLU A 326 -19.85 -19.95 -4.01
CA GLU A 326 -20.43 -21.29 -3.90
C GLU A 326 -20.50 -22.02 -5.25
N ASP A 327 -20.85 -21.31 -6.33
CA ASP A 327 -21.00 -21.85 -7.69
C ASP A 327 -19.67 -21.96 -8.46
N GLY A 328 -18.55 -21.64 -7.81
CA GLY A 328 -17.20 -21.72 -8.40
C GLY A 328 -16.85 -20.55 -9.32
N ALA A 329 -17.60 -19.45 -9.27
CA ALA A 329 -17.18 -18.16 -9.78
C ALA A 329 -16.17 -17.50 -8.83
N VAL A 330 -15.59 -16.35 -9.23
CA VAL A 330 -14.70 -15.58 -8.39
C VAL A 330 -15.30 -14.20 -8.17
N VAL A 331 -15.37 -13.77 -6.91
CA VAL A 331 -15.63 -12.36 -6.57
C VAL A 331 -14.33 -11.69 -6.15
N ALA A 332 -14.12 -10.47 -6.62
CA ALA A 332 -12.89 -9.71 -6.34
C ALA A 332 -13.17 -8.21 -6.39
N THR A 333 -12.30 -7.40 -5.82
CA THR A 333 -12.27 -5.96 -6.08
C THR A 333 -11.52 -5.70 -7.38
N TYR A 334 -11.91 -4.64 -8.07
CA TYR A 334 -11.33 -4.22 -9.34
C TYR A 334 -11.31 -2.71 -9.46
N GLU A 335 -10.22 -2.17 -9.97
CA GLU A 335 -10.12 -0.82 -10.47
C GLU A 335 -9.16 -0.73 -11.66
N ASP A 336 -9.19 0.38 -12.41
CA ASP A 336 -8.17 0.75 -13.37
C ASP A 336 -8.10 2.29 -13.46
N ALA A 337 -7.15 2.84 -14.19
CA ALA A 337 -6.96 4.29 -14.30
C ALA A 337 -8.22 5.08 -14.73
N ALA A 338 -9.22 4.40 -15.32
CA ALA A 338 -10.47 5.01 -15.77
C ALA A 338 -11.72 4.48 -15.03
N THR A 339 -11.54 3.60 -14.07
CA THR A 339 -12.63 2.94 -13.34
C THR A 339 -12.30 2.93 -11.84
N PRO A 340 -12.99 3.72 -11.02
CA PRO A 340 -12.86 3.64 -9.56
C PRO A 340 -13.19 2.27 -9.01
N SER A 341 -12.70 1.97 -7.81
CA SER A 341 -12.83 0.66 -7.17
C SER A 341 -14.26 0.14 -7.13
N GLN A 342 -14.43 -1.13 -7.46
CA GLN A 342 -15.69 -1.86 -7.58
C GLN A 342 -15.53 -3.28 -7.05
N ILE A 343 -16.65 -3.90 -6.64
CA ILE A 343 -16.71 -5.35 -6.40
C ILE A 343 -17.33 -6.00 -7.65
N ARG A 344 -16.62 -6.97 -8.19
CA ARG A 344 -17.03 -7.69 -9.42
C ARG A 344 -17.10 -9.19 -9.20
N LEU A 345 -18.05 -9.82 -9.91
CA LEU A 345 -18.15 -11.27 -10.03
C LEU A 345 -17.64 -11.69 -11.41
N VAL A 346 -16.78 -12.69 -11.44
CA VAL A 346 -16.12 -13.16 -12.66
C VAL A 346 -16.39 -14.64 -12.86
N ARG A 347 -16.97 -15.00 -14.01
CA ARG A 347 -17.12 -16.37 -14.46
C ARG A 347 -16.23 -16.63 -15.66
N PRO A 348 -15.58 -17.80 -15.75
CA PRO A 348 -14.71 -18.11 -16.88
C PRO A 348 -15.43 -17.94 -18.23
N GLY A 349 -14.84 -17.15 -19.14
CA GLY A 349 -15.39 -16.91 -20.47
C GLY A 349 -16.55 -15.90 -20.54
N GLU A 350 -16.97 -15.32 -19.42
CA GLU A 350 -18.00 -14.28 -19.35
C GLU A 350 -17.36 -12.90 -19.07
N ARG A 351 -18.11 -11.84 -19.37
CA ARG A 351 -17.71 -10.50 -18.95
C ARG A 351 -17.90 -10.34 -17.44
N PRO A 352 -16.95 -9.73 -16.71
CA PRO A 352 -17.13 -9.46 -15.30
C PRO A 352 -18.39 -8.65 -15.02
N GLU A 353 -19.19 -9.13 -14.07
CA GLU A 353 -20.40 -8.47 -13.59
C GLU A 353 -20.05 -7.54 -12.43
N THR A 354 -20.50 -6.28 -12.46
CA THR A 354 -20.33 -5.35 -11.34
C THR A 354 -21.43 -5.59 -10.31
N LEU A 355 -21.03 -6.03 -9.13
CA LEU A 355 -21.96 -6.24 -8.00
C LEU A 355 -22.14 -4.95 -7.18
N HIS A 356 -21.07 -4.17 -7.02
CA HIS A 356 -21.09 -2.93 -6.24
C HIS A 356 -20.12 -1.89 -6.81
N ALA A 357 -20.60 -0.67 -7.04
CA ALA A 357 -19.84 0.47 -7.53
C ALA A 357 -20.39 1.76 -6.90
N PRO A 358 -19.89 2.20 -5.75
CA PRO A 358 -20.42 3.35 -5.01
C PRO A 358 -20.02 4.70 -5.59
N THR A 359 -19.38 4.72 -6.76
CA THR A 359 -18.82 5.92 -7.37
C THR A 359 -19.88 6.98 -7.71
N PRO A 360 -19.70 8.25 -7.31
CA PRO A 360 -20.60 9.35 -7.66
C PRO A 360 -20.79 9.52 -9.17
N LEU A 361 -22.00 9.88 -9.61
CA LEU A 361 -22.29 10.10 -11.03
C LEU A 361 -21.35 11.14 -11.66
N ALA A 362 -21.01 12.20 -10.92
CA ALA A 362 -20.10 13.24 -11.39
C ALA A 362 -18.71 12.69 -11.77
N VAL A 363 -18.21 11.70 -11.03
CA VAL A 363 -16.96 11.01 -11.34
C VAL A 363 -17.16 10.04 -12.51
N ARG A 364 -18.21 9.22 -12.49
CA ARG A 364 -18.46 8.24 -13.57
C ARG A 364 -18.67 8.87 -14.94
N SER A 365 -19.22 10.10 -15.00
CA SER A 365 -19.50 10.81 -16.26
C SER A 365 -18.36 11.71 -16.70
N ALA A 366 -17.36 11.95 -15.87
CA ALA A 366 -16.20 12.73 -16.25
C ALA A 366 -15.30 11.95 -17.23
N PRO A 367 -14.62 12.64 -18.17
CA PRO A 367 -13.68 11.97 -19.05
C PRO A 367 -12.47 11.47 -18.24
N HIS A 368 -12.09 10.21 -18.44
CA HIS A 368 -10.92 9.62 -17.85
C HIS A 368 -9.80 9.46 -18.88
N VAL A 369 -8.57 9.70 -18.44
CA VAL A 369 -7.36 9.50 -19.25
C VAL A 369 -6.69 8.20 -18.80
N ARG A 370 -6.42 7.30 -19.75
CA ARG A 370 -5.62 6.09 -19.49
C ARG A 370 -4.14 6.40 -19.71
N PRO A 371 -3.24 5.79 -18.90
CA PRO A 371 -1.81 5.99 -19.10
C PRO A 371 -1.27 5.21 -20.30
N GLU A 372 -0.16 5.72 -20.81
CA GLU A 372 0.76 4.99 -21.69
C GLU A 372 1.87 4.37 -20.82
N ASP A 373 2.19 3.10 -21.04
CA ASP A 373 3.38 2.48 -20.45
C ASP A 373 4.60 3.02 -21.16
N VAL A 374 5.47 3.69 -20.41
CA VAL A 374 6.71 4.22 -20.94
C VAL A 374 7.90 3.69 -20.15
N THR A 375 9.06 3.73 -20.78
CA THR A 375 10.34 3.40 -20.16
C THR A 375 11.35 4.44 -20.60
N PHE A 376 12.19 4.91 -19.69
CA PHE A 376 13.28 5.82 -19.99
C PHE A 376 14.56 5.39 -19.29
N THR A 377 15.70 5.71 -19.88
CA THR A 377 17.02 5.31 -19.39
C THR A 377 17.49 6.28 -18.30
N SER A 378 17.91 5.77 -17.16
CA SER A 378 18.50 6.52 -16.07
C SER A 378 20.01 6.73 -16.26
N PHE A 379 20.65 7.43 -15.32
CA PHE A 379 22.05 7.88 -15.35
C PHE A 379 23.08 6.73 -15.52
N ASP A 380 22.73 5.53 -15.09
CA ASP A 380 23.59 4.32 -15.10
C ASP A 380 23.18 3.28 -16.15
N GLY A 381 22.25 3.63 -17.03
CA GLY A 381 21.74 2.75 -18.07
C GLY A 381 20.57 1.87 -17.62
N LEU A 382 20.09 2.01 -16.37
CA LEU A 382 18.92 1.31 -15.91
C LEU A 382 17.66 1.85 -16.59
N GLU A 383 16.83 0.95 -17.11
CA GLU A 383 15.54 1.28 -17.67
C GLU A 383 14.50 1.46 -16.55
N ILE A 384 13.91 2.66 -16.48
CA ILE A 384 12.93 3.04 -15.45
C ILE A 384 11.53 3.00 -16.05
N PRO A 385 10.65 2.13 -15.57
CA PRO A 385 9.26 2.08 -16.01
C PRO A 385 8.44 3.21 -15.37
N ALA A 386 7.47 3.72 -16.13
CA ALA A 386 6.55 4.74 -15.64
C ALA A 386 5.21 4.69 -16.39
N PHE A 387 4.19 5.29 -15.79
CA PHE A 387 2.90 5.54 -16.41
C PHE A 387 2.80 7.01 -16.81
N LEU A 388 2.69 7.26 -18.13
CA LEU A 388 2.58 8.61 -18.68
C LEU A 388 1.12 8.91 -19.03
N PHE A 389 0.55 9.91 -18.42
CA PHE A 389 -0.78 10.40 -18.73
C PHE A 389 -0.69 11.68 -19.54
N ARG A 390 -1.27 11.66 -20.74
CA ARG A 390 -1.32 12.80 -21.65
C ARG A 390 -2.68 13.48 -21.58
N PRO A 391 -2.76 14.77 -21.18
CA PRO A 391 -4.03 15.47 -21.10
C PRO A 391 -4.62 15.71 -22.50
N ALA A 392 -5.95 15.82 -22.56
CA ALA A 392 -6.66 16.04 -23.79
C ALA A 392 -6.19 17.34 -24.51
N GLY A 393 -5.96 17.24 -25.82
CA GLY A 393 -5.54 18.37 -26.66
C GLY A 393 -4.07 18.78 -26.54
N ALA A 394 -3.25 18.06 -25.75
CA ALA A 394 -1.80 18.26 -25.75
C ALA A 394 -1.20 17.91 -27.11
N SER A 395 -0.39 18.81 -27.68
CA SER A 395 0.21 18.66 -29.00
C SER A 395 1.47 19.54 -29.12
N PRO A 396 2.30 19.36 -30.16
CA PRO A 396 3.44 20.25 -30.40
C PRO A 396 3.07 21.74 -30.53
N ALA A 397 1.86 22.02 -31.02
CA ALA A 397 1.32 23.37 -31.11
C ALA A 397 0.72 23.89 -29.79
N ARG A 398 0.35 22.97 -28.88
CA ARG A 398 -0.21 23.27 -27.56
C ARG A 398 0.52 22.46 -26.49
N ARG A 399 1.73 22.90 -26.18
CA ARG A 399 2.55 22.28 -25.15
C ARG A 399 1.97 22.53 -23.76
N VAL A 400 2.01 21.49 -22.93
CA VAL A 400 1.43 21.51 -21.58
C VAL A 400 2.52 21.41 -20.49
N PRO A 401 2.28 21.94 -19.28
CA PRO A 401 3.12 21.67 -18.13
C PRO A 401 3.02 20.20 -17.73
N ALA A 402 4.02 19.70 -16.98
CA ALA A 402 4.02 18.34 -16.50
C ALA A 402 4.44 18.25 -15.03
N VAL A 403 3.92 17.22 -14.37
CA VAL A 403 4.27 16.83 -13.00
C VAL A 403 4.94 15.46 -13.04
N VAL A 404 6.13 15.36 -12.44
CA VAL A 404 6.78 14.09 -12.09
C VAL A 404 6.23 13.65 -10.74
N TYR A 405 5.72 12.43 -10.67
CA TYR A 405 5.12 11.87 -9.46
C TYR A 405 5.84 10.58 -9.04
N PRO A 406 6.83 10.65 -8.13
CA PRO A 406 7.34 9.46 -7.44
C PRO A 406 6.35 9.02 -6.37
N HIS A 407 6.07 7.69 -6.30
CA HIS A 407 5.19 7.11 -5.29
C HIS A 407 5.86 7.04 -3.91
N GLY A 408 5.07 6.77 -2.86
CA GLY A 408 5.55 6.47 -1.51
C GLY A 408 6.13 5.04 -1.39
N GLY A 409 6.55 4.65 -0.21
CA GLY A 409 7.12 3.34 0.08
C GLY A 409 8.47 3.45 0.78
N PRO A 410 9.63 3.05 0.19
CA PRO A 410 9.91 2.82 -1.24
C PRO A 410 9.43 1.50 -1.83
N THR A 411 9.30 0.45 -1.02
CA THR A 411 8.85 -0.88 -1.45
C THR A 411 7.34 -0.84 -1.73
N SER A 412 6.97 -0.20 -2.84
CA SER A 412 5.62 0.02 -3.34
C SER A 412 5.67 0.24 -4.86
N TYR A 413 4.60 0.74 -5.43
CA TYR A 413 4.50 1.00 -6.87
C TYR A 413 3.44 2.08 -7.16
N TYR A 414 3.44 2.57 -8.40
CA TYR A 414 2.27 3.18 -9.03
C TYR A 414 1.73 2.22 -10.08
N GLY A 415 0.46 1.85 -10.00
CA GLY A 415 -0.18 0.82 -10.83
C GLY A 415 -1.24 1.36 -11.78
N ASP A 416 -1.85 0.45 -12.55
CA ASP A 416 -3.05 0.74 -13.33
C ASP A 416 -4.28 0.77 -12.40
N GLU A 417 -4.32 1.80 -11.55
CA GLU A 417 -5.30 2.03 -10.49
C GLU A 417 -5.95 3.40 -10.67
N TRP A 418 -7.11 3.60 -10.04
CA TRP A 418 -7.81 4.86 -10.15
C TRP A 418 -7.19 5.93 -9.23
N ASP A 419 -6.65 6.97 -9.86
CA ASP A 419 -6.17 8.17 -9.19
C ASP A 419 -7.01 9.38 -9.61
N GLY A 420 -8.05 9.67 -8.83
CA GLY A 420 -8.96 10.78 -9.13
C GLY A 420 -8.30 12.15 -9.05
N HIS A 421 -7.25 12.31 -8.23
CA HIS A 421 -6.50 13.56 -8.16
C HIS A 421 -5.65 13.77 -9.43
N ALA A 422 -4.96 12.73 -9.90
CA ALA A 422 -4.27 12.80 -11.18
C ALA A 422 -5.24 13.13 -12.32
N GLN A 423 -6.42 12.47 -12.37
CA GLN A 423 -7.47 12.77 -13.37
C GLN A 423 -7.95 14.23 -13.31
N TYR A 424 -8.07 14.80 -12.10
CA TYR A 424 -8.39 16.22 -11.94
C TYR A 424 -7.34 17.13 -12.57
N PHE A 425 -6.05 16.89 -12.31
CA PHE A 425 -4.97 17.69 -12.88
C PHE A 425 -4.81 17.47 -14.39
N LEU A 426 -5.08 16.28 -14.89
CA LEU A 426 -5.13 15.99 -16.33
C LEU A 426 -6.22 16.81 -17.04
N ASP A 427 -7.41 16.91 -16.46
CA ASP A 427 -8.50 17.72 -17.02
C ASP A 427 -8.20 19.23 -16.97
N LYS A 428 -7.35 19.67 -16.03
CA LYS A 428 -6.79 21.04 -16.04
C LYS A 428 -5.75 21.26 -17.14
N GLY A 429 -5.20 20.20 -17.71
CA GLY A 429 -4.21 20.26 -18.78
C GLY A 429 -2.77 20.03 -18.33
N TYR A 430 -2.53 19.46 -17.16
CA TYR A 430 -1.22 18.96 -16.75
C TYR A 430 -0.97 17.57 -17.36
N ALA A 431 0.24 17.31 -17.83
CA ALA A 431 0.72 15.96 -18.02
C ALA A 431 1.15 15.39 -16.64
N TRP A 432 1.01 14.07 -16.49
CA TRP A 432 1.37 13.39 -15.24
C TRP A 432 2.25 12.19 -15.58
N LEU A 433 3.47 12.15 -15.01
CA LEU A 433 4.40 11.02 -15.15
C LEU A 433 4.60 10.38 -13.79
N ALA A 434 3.91 9.27 -13.57
CA ALA A 434 4.06 8.45 -12.37
C ALA A 434 5.22 7.47 -12.55
N VAL A 435 6.26 7.63 -11.72
CA VAL A 435 7.55 6.96 -11.88
C VAL A 435 7.63 5.76 -10.95
N ASN A 436 7.90 4.58 -11.49
CA ASN A 436 8.30 3.41 -10.73
C ASN A 436 9.84 3.36 -10.69
N PHE A 437 10.43 4.19 -9.81
CA PHE A 437 11.88 4.30 -9.63
C PHE A 437 12.49 2.99 -9.12
N ARG A 438 13.83 2.85 -9.17
CA ARG A 438 14.52 1.69 -8.57
C ARG A 438 14.10 1.51 -7.11
N GLY A 439 13.81 0.30 -6.69
CA GLY A 439 13.19 0.00 -5.39
C GLY A 439 11.70 -0.28 -5.47
N SER A 440 11.02 0.04 -6.59
CA SER A 440 9.60 -0.26 -6.79
C SER A 440 9.36 -1.76 -6.97
N THR A 441 8.20 -2.24 -6.49
CA THR A 441 7.74 -3.63 -6.64
C THR A 441 7.09 -3.89 -8.01
N GLY A 442 6.83 -5.17 -8.34
CA GLY A 442 6.18 -5.58 -9.59
C GLY A 442 7.11 -5.68 -10.81
N TYR A 443 8.42 -5.54 -10.59
CA TYR A 443 9.48 -5.66 -11.60
C TYR A 443 10.53 -6.70 -11.22
N GLY A 444 10.22 -7.54 -10.24
CA GLY A 444 11.08 -8.58 -9.70
C GLY A 444 12.00 -8.08 -8.59
N ARG A 445 12.49 -9.04 -7.77
CA ARG A 445 13.32 -8.80 -6.58
C ARG A 445 14.57 -7.96 -6.88
N ASP A 446 15.25 -8.21 -8.00
CA ASP A 446 16.49 -7.51 -8.33
C ASP A 446 16.26 -6.01 -8.61
N TYR A 447 15.09 -5.64 -9.13
CA TYR A 447 14.69 -4.25 -9.29
C TYR A 447 14.28 -3.62 -7.95
N GLU A 448 13.49 -4.34 -7.17
CA GLU A 448 13.04 -3.92 -5.83
C GLU A 448 14.22 -3.61 -4.90
N ARG A 449 15.29 -4.42 -4.94
CA ARG A 449 16.44 -4.24 -4.05
C ARG A 449 17.50 -3.26 -4.55
N ARG A 450 17.27 -2.56 -5.66
CA ARG A 450 18.28 -1.64 -6.22
C ARG A 450 18.50 -0.35 -5.45
N ASN A 451 17.62 -0.02 -4.52
CA ASN A 451 17.81 1.12 -3.63
C ASN A 451 18.26 0.71 -2.20
N HIS A 452 18.52 -0.57 -1.95
CA HIS A 452 19.05 -1.00 -0.66
C HIS A 452 20.46 -0.42 -0.43
N GLY A 453 20.65 0.23 0.72
CA GLY A 453 21.87 0.97 1.05
C GLY A 453 22.08 2.26 0.28
N ASP A 454 21.09 2.69 -0.55
CA ASP A 454 21.23 3.79 -1.50
C ASP A 454 20.01 4.73 -1.52
N TRP A 455 19.22 4.77 -0.43
CA TRP A 455 18.04 5.63 -0.36
C TRP A 455 18.37 7.08 -0.64
N GLY A 456 17.62 7.70 -1.54
CA GLY A 456 17.74 9.11 -1.90
C GLY A 456 18.91 9.43 -2.82
N VAL A 457 19.65 8.45 -3.33
CA VAL A 457 20.77 8.66 -4.24
C VAL A 457 20.44 8.20 -5.66
N GLY A 458 20.33 6.91 -5.88
CA GLY A 458 20.03 6.36 -7.21
C GLY A 458 18.59 6.66 -7.67
N ASP A 459 17.63 6.49 -6.79
CA ASP A 459 16.21 6.74 -7.02
C ASP A 459 15.88 8.23 -7.24
N THR A 460 16.59 9.14 -6.58
CA THR A 460 16.52 10.58 -6.89
C THR A 460 16.98 10.87 -8.34
N LYS A 461 18.05 10.22 -8.79
CA LYS A 461 18.53 10.36 -10.18
C LYS A 461 17.54 9.79 -11.19
N ASP A 462 16.75 8.78 -10.82
CA ASP A 462 15.65 8.28 -11.65
C ASP A 462 14.57 9.35 -11.82
N CYS A 463 14.24 10.11 -10.76
CA CYS A 463 13.32 11.25 -10.84
C CYS A 463 13.86 12.40 -11.72
N LEU A 464 15.17 12.66 -11.68
CA LEU A 464 15.82 13.64 -12.57
C LEU A 464 15.82 13.15 -14.02
N ALA A 465 16.03 11.86 -14.26
CA ALA A 465 15.92 11.25 -15.59
C ALA A 465 14.49 11.31 -16.13
N ALA A 466 13.47 11.14 -15.27
CA ALA A 466 12.06 11.34 -15.62
C ALA A 466 11.78 12.76 -16.12
N ALA A 467 12.33 13.78 -15.46
CA ALA A 467 12.22 15.16 -15.92
C ALA A 467 12.95 15.38 -17.25
N ALA A 468 14.12 14.76 -17.44
CA ALA A 468 14.83 14.80 -18.72
C ALA A 468 14.01 14.13 -19.84
N TYR A 469 13.41 12.97 -19.56
CA TYR A 469 12.51 12.28 -20.51
C TYR A 469 11.32 13.17 -20.92
N LEU A 470 10.63 13.81 -19.98
CA LEU A 470 9.53 14.73 -20.28
C LEU A 470 9.95 15.88 -21.21
N ARG A 471 11.18 16.37 -21.08
CA ARG A 471 11.73 17.41 -21.98
C ARG A 471 11.94 16.94 -23.43
N THR A 472 12.00 15.63 -23.69
CA THR A 472 12.11 15.08 -25.04
C THR A 472 10.77 15.03 -25.77
N LEU A 473 9.65 15.10 -25.03
CA LEU A 473 8.31 15.03 -25.61
C LEU A 473 7.93 16.37 -26.26
N ASP A 474 7.60 16.35 -27.54
CA ASP A 474 7.33 17.54 -28.34
C ASP A 474 6.06 18.30 -27.90
N TRP A 475 5.15 17.66 -27.18
CA TRP A 475 3.91 18.19 -26.64
C TRP A 475 4.00 18.64 -25.16
N VAL A 476 5.14 18.43 -24.48
CA VAL A 476 5.42 18.93 -23.13
C VAL A 476 6.21 20.23 -23.19
N ASP A 477 5.84 21.23 -22.39
CA ASP A 477 6.71 22.39 -22.16
C ASP A 477 7.75 22.05 -21.08
N GLY A 478 8.91 21.61 -21.51
CA GLY A 478 10.01 21.22 -20.61
C GLY A 478 10.55 22.32 -19.70
N ARG A 479 10.04 23.56 -19.80
CA ARG A 479 10.35 24.68 -18.89
C ARG A 479 9.34 24.81 -17.76
N ARG A 480 8.25 24.04 -17.80
CA ARG A 480 7.14 24.06 -16.85
C ARG A 480 6.94 22.67 -16.23
N LEU A 481 8.01 22.17 -15.57
CA LEU A 481 7.97 20.88 -14.86
C LEU A 481 7.90 21.13 -13.36
N GLY A 482 7.00 20.43 -12.68
CA GLY A 482 6.92 20.32 -11.23
C GLY A 482 7.22 18.89 -10.78
N ILE A 483 7.53 18.72 -9.50
CA ILE A 483 7.61 17.41 -8.87
C ILE A 483 6.74 17.40 -7.62
N PHE A 484 5.95 16.35 -7.45
CA PHE A 484 5.05 16.16 -6.32
C PHE A 484 5.11 14.71 -5.86
N GLY A 485 5.29 14.50 -4.58
CA GLY A 485 5.23 13.18 -3.97
C GLY A 485 4.69 13.22 -2.55
N ALA A 486 4.33 12.05 -2.04
CA ALA A 486 3.89 11.82 -0.67
C ALA A 486 4.78 10.77 -0.01
N SER A 487 5.02 10.88 1.32
CA SER A 487 5.86 9.95 2.06
C SER A 487 7.27 9.86 1.42
N TYR A 488 7.74 8.67 1.10
CA TYR A 488 9.00 8.49 0.38
C TYR A 488 9.07 9.29 -0.93
N GLY A 489 7.97 9.40 -1.68
CA GLY A 489 7.91 10.24 -2.88
C GLY A 489 8.10 11.73 -2.59
N SER A 490 7.68 12.22 -1.42
CA SER A 490 7.93 13.57 -0.93
C SER A 490 9.43 13.78 -0.63
N TYR A 491 10.05 12.80 -0.01
CA TYR A 491 11.48 12.77 0.24
C TYR A 491 12.27 12.83 -1.08
N LEU A 492 11.89 12.03 -2.08
CA LEU A 492 12.50 12.09 -3.42
C LEU A 492 12.24 13.44 -4.13
N ALA A 493 11.05 14.02 -3.98
CA ALA A 493 10.75 15.33 -4.54
C ALA A 493 11.64 16.42 -3.96
N LEU A 494 11.91 16.37 -2.65
CA LEU A 494 12.82 17.30 -1.99
C LEU A 494 14.27 17.09 -2.45
N LEU A 495 14.75 15.85 -2.48
CA LEU A 495 16.08 15.51 -2.97
C LEU A 495 16.27 15.89 -4.44
N ALA A 496 15.29 15.65 -5.30
CA ALA A 496 15.35 16.01 -6.70
C ALA A 496 15.61 17.52 -6.92
N VAL A 497 15.08 18.38 -6.05
CA VAL A 497 15.33 19.84 -6.17
C VAL A 497 16.56 20.33 -5.40
N THR A 498 17.13 19.51 -4.51
CA THR A 498 18.46 19.78 -3.91
C THR A 498 19.61 19.34 -4.80
N ASP A 499 19.38 18.33 -5.67
CA ASP A 499 20.41 17.68 -6.49
C ASP A 499 20.21 17.92 -7.99
N ASP A 500 19.48 18.97 -8.39
CA ASP A 500 19.20 19.35 -9.79
C ASP A 500 20.10 20.48 -10.31
N PRO A 501 21.31 20.19 -10.80
CA PRO A 501 22.20 21.20 -11.33
C PRO A 501 21.72 21.86 -12.63
N GLU A 502 20.75 21.24 -13.32
CA GLU A 502 20.19 21.76 -14.56
C GLU A 502 18.88 22.55 -14.36
N HIS A 503 18.43 22.69 -13.11
CA HIS A 503 17.20 23.41 -12.75
C HIS A 503 16.01 22.98 -13.60
N ARG A 504 15.76 21.65 -13.62
CA ARG A 504 14.70 21.04 -14.43
C ARG A 504 13.31 21.40 -13.92
N PHE A 505 13.18 21.49 -12.59
CA PHE A 505 11.92 21.79 -11.93
C PHE A 505 11.70 23.28 -11.69
N ARG A 506 10.44 23.69 -11.67
CA ARG A 506 9.99 25.06 -11.34
C ARG A 506 9.42 25.17 -9.94
N CYS A 507 8.94 24.07 -9.38
CA CYS A 507 8.43 23.97 -8.03
C CYS A 507 8.47 22.52 -7.56
N ALA A 508 8.43 22.31 -6.24
CA ALA A 508 8.29 20.98 -5.65
C ALA A 508 7.25 20.98 -4.53
N VAL A 509 6.61 19.83 -4.36
CA VAL A 509 5.60 19.60 -3.32
C VAL A 509 6.03 18.42 -2.47
N ALA A 510 6.21 18.66 -1.19
CA ALA A 510 6.64 17.70 -0.19
C ALA A 510 5.51 17.44 0.81
N LYS A 511 4.80 16.32 0.66
CA LYS A 511 3.67 15.91 1.50
C LYS A 511 4.13 14.82 2.47
N TYR A 512 4.29 15.14 3.74
CA TYR A 512 4.69 14.27 4.87
C TYR A 512 5.88 13.32 4.58
N GLY A 513 6.98 13.83 4.07
CA GLY A 513 8.20 13.05 3.82
C GLY A 513 9.36 13.42 4.71
N ASP A 514 10.43 12.63 4.61
CA ASP A 514 11.65 12.82 5.37
C ASP A 514 12.49 13.99 4.86
N CYS A 515 13.16 14.64 5.81
CA CYS A 515 14.20 15.65 5.53
C CYS A 515 15.57 15.17 6.02
N ASP A 516 15.59 14.34 7.06
CA ASP A 516 16.77 13.69 7.60
C ASP A 516 16.45 12.23 7.97
N ILE A 517 16.90 11.26 7.16
CA ILE A 517 16.62 9.84 7.38
C ILE A 517 17.31 9.27 8.63
N LEU A 518 18.37 9.93 9.16
CA LEU A 518 18.95 9.53 10.43
C LEU A 518 18.03 9.91 11.61
N THR A 519 17.47 11.12 11.57
CA THR A 519 16.48 11.56 12.57
C THR A 519 15.18 10.75 12.44
N SER A 520 14.78 10.42 11.21
CA SER A 520 13.63 9.55 10.95
C SER A 520 13.79 8.16 11.57
N TRP A 521 14.97 7.55 11.45
CA TRP A 521 15.31 6.31 12.16
C TRP A 521 15.06 6.41 13.67
N ALA A 522 15.43 7.52 14.27
CA ALA A 522 15.34 7.71 15.71
C ALA A 522 13.91 8.04 16.21
N GLN A 523 13.03 8.46 15.34
CA GLN A 523 11.70 8.99 15.67
C GLN A 523 10.54 8.22 15.03
N GLY A 524 10.81 7.35 14.05
CA GLY A 524 9.81 6.56 13.34
C GLY A 524 9.14 5.52 14.23
N ASP A 525 7.98 5.05 13.78
CA ASP A 525 7.33 3.91 14.40
C ASP A 525 8.13 2.61 14.18
N ARG A 526 7.70 1.54 14.84
CA ARG A 526 8.38 0.23 14.78
C ARG A 526 8.53 -0.27 13.33
N GLU A 527 7.50 -0.16 12.52
CA GLU A 527 7.53 -0.65 11.14
C GLU A 527 8.47 0.17 10.27
N GLY A 528 8.44 1.51 10.38
CA GLY A 528 9.38 2.38 9.68
C GLY A 528 10.84 2.09 10.03
N VAL A 529 11.14 1.89 11.32
CA VAL A 529 12.48 1.51 11.78
C VAL A 529 12.90 0.13 11.24
N GLN A 530 11.99 -0.85 11.19
CA GLN A 530 12.27 -2.17 10.62
C GLN A 530 12.51 -2.10 9.12
N ASP A 531 11.72 -1.34 8.37
CA ASP A 531 11.89 -1.16 6.93
C ASP A 531 13.22 -0.48 6.61
N MET A 532 13.58 0.56 7.35
CA MET A 532 14.89 1.17 7.22
C MET A 532 16.00 0.19 7.60
N GLY A 533 15.83 -0.62 8.65
CA GLY A 533 16.77 -1.67 9.06
C GLY A 533 16.97 -2.75 8.01
N ARG A 534 15.89 -3.13 7.34
CA ARG A 534 15.91 -4.10 6.23
C ARG A 534 16.64 -3.57 5.01
N MET A 535 16.40 -2.32 4.65
CA MET A 535 16.88 -1.72 3.40
C MET A 535 18.19 -0.95 3.55
N MET A 536 18.40 -0.22 4.64
CA MET A 536 19.57 0.65 4.85
C MET A 536 20.55 0.13 5.90
N ALA A 537 20.23 -0.98 6.58
CA ALA A 537 20.91 -1.46 7.77
C ALA A 537 20.87 -0.44 8.93
N HIS A 538 21.44 -0.80 10.08
CA HIS A 538 21.48 0.10 11.24
C HIS A 538 22.42 1.31 10.98
N PRO A 539 22.07 2.56 11.33
CA PRO A 539 22.87 3.75 11.06
C PRO A 539 24.32 3.68 11.54
N SER A 540 24.59 2.91 12.61
CA SER A 540 25.96 2.74 13.10
C SER A 540 26.86 1.89 12.19
N ARG A 541 26.27 1.15 11.23
CA ARG A 541 27.02 0.34 10.25
C ARG A 541 27.44 1.15 9.04
N ASP A 542 26.55 2.04 8.58
CA ASP A 542 26.82 2.92 7.44
C ASP A 542 26.23 4.32 7.65
N PRO A 543 26.82 5.14 8.52
CA PRO A 543 26.36 6.52 8.73
C PRO A 543 26.49 7.39 7.47
N THR A 544 27.37 6.99 6.53
CA THR A 544 27.60 7.76 5.30
C THR A 544 26.41 7.66 4.35
N ALA A 545 25.79 6.49 4.23
CA ALA A 545 24.59 6.29 3.43
C ALA A 545 23.43 7.14 3.97
N TYR A 546 23.25 7.19 5.29
CA TYR A 546 22.24 8.05 5.92
C TYR A 546 22.48 9.55 5.67
N THR A 547 23.74 10.01 5.78
CA THR A 547 24.07 11.39 5.46
C THR A 547 23.89 11.72 3.98
N ALA A 548 24.30 10.82 3.08
CA ALA A 548 24.12 10.99 1.64
C ALA A 548 22.65 11.03 1.23
N GLY A 549 21.80 10.22 1.88
CA GLY A 549 20.35 10.20 1.66
C GLY A 549 19.59 11.36 2.31
N SER A 550 20.19 12.19 3.19
CA SER A 550 19.46 13.23 3.92
C SER A 550 19.47 14.57 3.20
N PRO A 551 18.32 15.09 2.70
CA PRO A 551 18.25 16.37 2.01
C PRO A 551 18.61 17.57 2.91
N VAL A 552 18.46 17.48 4.23
CA VAL A 552 18.76 18.56 5.18
C VAL A 552 20.17 19.13 5.00
N HIS A 553 21.14 18.29 4.61
CA HIS A 553 22.53 18.71 4.39
C HIS A 553 22.74 19.50 3.09
N ARG A 554 21.74 19.56 2.19
CA ARG A 554 21.84 20.18 0.86
C ARG A 554 20.77 21.22 0.57
N LEU A 555 19.94 21.59 1.55
CA LEU A 555 18.84 22.57 1.37
C LEU A 555 19.32 23.93 0.85
N GLY A 556 20.60 24.29 1.02
CA GLY A 556 21.21 25.47 0.41
C GLY A 556 21.10 25.49 -1.12
N ASN A 557 21.02 24.32 -1.77
CA ASN A 557 20.93 24.18 -3.22
C ASN A 557 19.50 24.39 -3.76
N VAL A 558 18.47 24.37 -2.93
CA VAL A 558 17.07 24.58 -3.37
C VAL A 558 16.92 25.95 -4.01
N GLN A 559 16.50 26.00 -5.27
CA GLN A 559 16.31 27.23 -6.04
C GLN A 559 14.84 27.47 -6.43
N VAL A 560 13.96 26.55 -6.03
CA VAL A 560 12.55 26.56 -6.43
C VAL A 560 11.64 26.68 -5.20
N PRO A 561 10.43 27.24 -5.32
CA PRO A 561 9.46 27.27 -4.25
C PRO A 561 9.01 25.87 -3.86
N LEU A 562 8.74 25.68 -2.57
CA LEU A 562 8.26 24.44 -1.98
C LEU A 562 6.86 24.61 -1.41
N LEU A 563 6.00 23.61 -1.60
CA LEU A 563 4.79 23.41 -0.80
C LEU A 563 5.06 22.23 0.15
N ILE A 564 5.03 22.49 1.45
CA ILE A 564 5.29 21.52 2.51
C ILE A 564 3.99 21.28 3.28
N ALA A 565 3.58 20.03 3.44
CA ALA A 565 2.35 19.67 4.17
C ALA A 565 2.57 18.45 5.05
N HIS A 566 2.04 18.46 6.30
CA HIS A 566 2.20 17.34 7.24
C HIS A 566 1.00 17.20 8.18
N GLY A 567 0.66 15.95 8.54
CA GLY A 567 -0.28 15.63 9.61
C GLY A 567 0.42 15.65 10.97
N GLU A 568 -0.15 16.30 11.98
CA GLU A 568 0.51 16.41 13.29
C GLU A 568 0.45 15.12 14.13
N LEU A 569 -0.40 14.16 13.74
CA LEU A 569 -0.51 12.84 14.37
C LEU A 569 0.27 11.74 13.61
N ASP A 570 1.14 12.10 12.69
CA ASP A 570 1.93 11.17 11.89
C ASP A 570 2.98 10.48 12.76
N LEU A 571 2.81 9.16 12.95
CA LEU A 571 3.73 8.30 13.68
C LEU A 571 4.73 7.60 12.75
N ARG A 572 4.39 7.45 11.44
CA ARG A 572 5.25 6.81 10.45
C ARG A 572 6.44 7.68 10.08
N VAL A 573 6.15 8.92 9.68
CA VAL A 573 7.13 9.97 9.44
C VAL A 573 6.84 11.10 10.40
N SER A 574 7.68 11.30 11.41
CA SER A 574 7.44 12.30 12.45
C SER A 574 7.24 13.70 11.86
N PRO A 575 6.23 14.48 12.30
CA PRO A 575 6.03 15.87 11.88
C PRO A 575 7.26 16.76 12.10
N LYS A 576 8.18 16.35 12.98
CA LYS A 576 9.47 17.02 13.20
C LYS A 576 10.32 17.09 11.94
N GLN A 577 10.15 16.14 11.00
CA GLN A 577 10.85 16.16 9.71
C GLN A 577 10.52 17.43 8.91
N SER A 578 9.24 17.78 8.83
CA SER A 578 8.82 19.04 8.17
C SER A 578 9.17 20.28 9.00
N GLU A 579 9.16 20.19 10.34
CA GLU A 579 9.58 21.28 11.21
C GLU A 579 11.08 21.59 11.03
N GLU A 580 11.94 20.58 11.04
CA GLU A 580 13.37 20.69 10.77
C GLU A 580 13.65 21.27 9.39
N LEU A 581 12.96 20.78 8.37
CA LEU A 581 13.03 21.32 7.01
C LEU A 581 12.76 22.82 6.99
N VAL A 582 11.65 23.27 7.58
CA VAL A 582 11.25 24.68 7.60
C VAL A 582 12.22 25.53 8.42
N GLN A 583 12.68 25.04 9.58
CA GLN A 583 13.67 25.73 10.40
C GLN A 583 14.99 25.93 9.65
N GLU A 584 15.45 24.91 8.94
CA GLU A 584 16.69 24.98 8.19
C GLU A 584 16.58 25.90 6.96
N LEU A 585 15.44 25.87 6.24
CA LEU A 585 15.17 26.82 5.14
C LEU A 585 15.19 28.28 5.64
N ARG A 586 14.64 28.56 6.82
CA ARG A 586 14.69 29.88 7.46
C ARG A 586 16.11 30.27 7.86
N ARG A 587 16.87 29.34 8.44
CA ARG A 587 18.26 29.57 8.83
C ARG A 587 19.15 29.93 7.62
N ILE A 588 18.94 29.25 6.49
CA ILE A 588 19.61 29.52 5.23
C ILE A 588 19.18 30.89 4.68
N GLY A 589 17.92 31.21 4.75
CA GLY A 589 17.31 32.43 4.25
C GLY A 589 17.13 32.47 2.72
N GLY A 590 16.26 33.34 2.25
CA GLY A 590 16.04 33.59 0.82
C GLY A 590 15.35 32.42 0.08
N LYS A 591 14.77 31.45 0.81
CA LYS A 591 14.01 30.34 0.25
C LYS A 591 12.52 30.65 0.26
N ALA A 592 11.83 30.28 -0.82
CA ALA A 592 10.38 30.45 -0.93
C ALA A 592 9.68 29.14 -0.57
N PHE A 593 8.73 29.18 0.37
CA PHE A 593 7.92 28.02 0.72
C PHE A 593 6.55 28.39 1.27
N GLU A 594 5.62 27.46 1.17
CA GLU A 594 4.35 27.40 1.89
C GLU A 594 4.42 26.19 2.82
N TYR A 595 4.04 26.34 4.08
CA TYR A 595 4.02 25.26 5.07
C TYR A 595 2.65 25.19 5.74
N VAL A 596 2.02 24.02 5.68
CA VAL A 596 0.71 23.77 6.29
C VAL A 596 0.74 22.47 7.08
N THR A 597 0.16 22.49 8.30
CA THR A 597 -0.03 21.29 9.12
C THR A 597 -1.50 21.03 9.39
N TYR A 598 -1.81 19.76 9.67
CA TYR A 598 -3.17 19.28 9.94
C TYR A 598 -3.19 18.54 11.27
N PRO A 599 -3.72 19.17 12.36
CA PRO A 599 -3.65 18.65 13.73
C PRO A 599 -4.33 17.30 13.95
N THR A 600 -5.29 16.94 13.10
CA THR A 600 -6.07 15.70 13.24
C THR A 600 -5.70 14.62 12.22
N GLU A 601 -4.72 14.88 11.37
CA GLU A 601 -4.29 13.93 10.36
C GLU A 601 -3.02 13.19 10.79
N ALA A 602 -2.99 11.90 10.46
CA ALA A 602 -1.84 11.01 10.57
C ALA A 602 -1.08 10.92 9.24
N HIS A 603 -0.39 9.82 8.99
CA HIS A 603 0.28 9.56 7.72
C HIS A 603 -0.76 9.29 6.61
N GLY A 604 -0.99 10.27 5.76
CA GLY A 604 -2.12 10.34 4.83
C GLY A 604 -3.15 11.40 5.28
N PHE A 605 -3.80 12.10 4.36
CA PHE A 605 -4.89 13.02 4.66
C PHE A 605 -6.19 12.29 4.31
N LEU A 606 -6.79 11.67 5.32
CA LEU A 606 -7.89 10.73 5.15
C LEU A 606 -9.26 11.37 5.33
N ARG A 607 -9.32 12.50 6.07
CA ARG A 607 -10.58 13.24 6.26
C ARG A 607 -10.85 14.11 5.05
N GLY A 608 -11.94 13.85 4.35
CA GLY A 608 -12.25 14.47 3.06
C GLY A 608 -12.21 15.99 3.05
N GLY A 609 -12.58 16.67 4.15
CA GLY A 609 -12.48 18.13 4.26
C GLY A 609 -11.03 18.63 4.24
N LEU A 610 -10.11 17.94 4.92
CA LEU A 610 -8.70 18.30 5.00
C LEU A 610 -7.94 17.87 3.73
N GLU A 611 -8.27 16.72 3.19
CA GLU A 611 -7.79 16.30 1.88
C GLU A 611 -8.16 17.32 0.80
N LEU A 612 -9.42 17.75 0.75
CA LEU A 612 -9.90 18.79 -0.16
C LEU A 612 -9.14 20.11 0.02
N HIS A 613 -8.88 20.52 1.27
CA HIS A 613 -8.12 21.73 1.55
C HIS A 613 -6.69 21.63 0.99
N PHE A 614 -6.01 20.50 1.22
CA PHE A 614 -4.67 20.27 0.68
C PHE A 614 -4.65 20.31 -0.86
N TYR A 615 -5.55 19.60 -1.54
CA TYR A 615 -5.55 19.55 -3.00
C TYR A 615 -5.95 20.88 -3.65
N ARG A 616 -6.81 21.68 -3.03
CA ARG A 616 -7.05 23.06 -3.46
C ARG A 616 -5.83 23.96 -3.29
N ARG A 617 -5.03 23.74 -2.24
CA ARG A 617 -3.76 24.44 -2.06
C ARG A 617 -2.73 24.01 -3.08
N LEU A 618 -2.59 22.71 -3.31
CA LEU A 618 -1.75 22.14 -4.36
C LEU A 618 -2.11 22.70 -5.74
N GLU A 619 -3.40 22.75 -6.07
CA GLU A 619 -3.89 23.33 -7.33
C GLU A 619 -3.41 24.77 -7.48
N ARG A 620 -3.64 25.65 -6.48
CA ARG A 620 -3.20 27.04 -6.54
C ARG A 620 -1.69 27.17 -6.68
N PHE A 621 -0.95 26.32 -5.98
CA PHE A 621 0.50 26.32 -6.01
C PHE A 621 1.04 25.91 -7.40
N LEU A 622 0.55 24.82 -7.94
CA LEU A 622 0.96 24.35 -9.28
C LEU A 622 0.55 25.35 -10.38
N ASP A 623 -0.66 25.89 -10.35
CA ASP A 623 -1.12 26.89 -11.32
C ASP A 623 -0.25 28.14 -11.27
N TRP A 624 0.18 28.57 -10.10
CA TRP A 624 1.02 29.75 -9.95
C TRP A 624 2.40 29.61 -10.61
N TYR A 625 2.99 28.43 -10.51
CA TYR A 625 4.37 28.22 -10.98
C TYR A 625 4.47 27.56 -12.35
N LEU A 626 3.41 26.87 -12.80
CA LEU A 626 3.46 26.05 -14.01
C LEU A 626 2.46 26.49 -15.09
N MET A 627 1.31 27.13 -14.76
CA MET A 627 0.35 27.64 -15.75
C MET A 627 0.63 29.10 -16.09
#